data_b2914267e0c7c50e1f54b6e12217b04b
#
_entry.id   b2914267e0c7c50e1f54b6e12217b04b
#
_cell.length_a   1.000
_cell.length_b   1.000
_cell.length_c   1.000
_cell.angle_alpha   90.00
_cell.angle_beta   90.00
_cell.angle_gamma   90.00
#
_symmetry.space_group_name_H-M   'P 1'
#
loop_
_entity.id
_entity.type
_entity.pdbx_description
1 polymer ?
#
loop_
_entity_poly.entity_id
_entity_poly.type
_entity_poly.pdbx_seq_one_letter_code
_entity_poly.pdbx_strand_id
1 'polypeptide(L)'
;MDITNAIINYRRFLKRKNCSKHTLRNYMSTLKQFVLCVDVPIEQVTHKMVLSFMDHLLDKRLKPKTINCYLNSIRGFYEYLIEEEQFPTSHPVKRGYSLRFSRPLPRYLRDEDVPRLFNVISSKRDRAMFMLMLRCGLRVEEVSKLTMAALDLPRSQLFVYEGKGVKDRVVYLSNDAYKILVQYLKARPSSRAKRVFLIEKGRFKGKPIQVRGIQHRMQHYAQIAGLKVSCHQLRHTMATQLLNADADLVTIQDLLGHTRIKTTQRYCQVSNLKVQRDYHKAIERVMHRHGL
;
A
#
# COMPACT_ATOMS: atom_id res chain seq x y z
N MET A 1 -16.48 -20.68 -26.40
CA MET A 1 -15.09 -20.08 -26.49
C MET A 1 -14.17 -20.88 -25.58
N ASP A 2 -12.98 -21.28 -26.06
CA ASP A 2 -12.01 -21.96 -25.18
C ASP A 2 -11.64 -21.04 -24.03
N ILE A 3 -11.68 -21.57 -22.79
CA ILE A 3 -11.42 -20.84 -21.56
C ILE A 3 -10.01 -20.23 -21.52
N THR A 4 -9.05 -20.93 -22.11
CA THR A 4 -7.66 -20.45 -22.20
C THR A 4 -7.57 -19.17 -23.03
N ASN A 5 -8.25 -19.16 -24.18
CA ASN A 5 -8.32 -18.00 -25.06
C ASN A 5 -9.06 -16.83 -24.40
N ALA A 6 -10.16 -17.11 -23.69
CA ALA A 6 -10.89 -16.10 -22.93
C ALA A 6 -10.01 -15.41 -21.87
N ILE A 7 -9.24 -16.19 -21.11
CA ILE A 7 -8.31 -15.66 -20.08
C ILE A 7 -7.16 -14.86 -20.72
N ILE A 8 -6.62 -15.31 -21.86
CA ILE A 8 -5.58 -14.59 -22.60
C ILE A 8 -6.11 -13.24 -23.09
N ASN A 9 -7.31 -13.21 -23.67
CA ASN A 9 -7.95 -11.99 -24.14
C ASN A 9 -8.26 -11.02 -22.97
N TYR A 10 -8.80 -11.53 -21.88
CA TYR A 10 -9.00 -10.73 -20.67
C TYR A 10 -7.69 -10.13 -20.14
N ARG A 11 -6.59 -10.89 -20.15
CA ARG A 11 -5.28 -10.36 -19.79
C ARG A 11 -4.84 -9.23 -20.73
N ARG A 12 -5.11 -9.34 -22.04
CA ARG A 12 -4.83 -8.27 -23.01
C ARG A 12 -5.69 -7.04 -22.74
N PHE A 13 -6.97 -7.22 -22.46
CA PHE A 13 -7.89 -6.17 -22.08
C PHE A 13 -7.41 -5.41 -20.80
N LEU A 14 -7.07 -6.14 -19.75
CA LEU A 14 -6.52 -5.54 -18.52
C LEU A 14 -5.21 -4.78 -18.78
N LYS A 15 -4.37 -5.23 -19.73
CA LYS A 15 -3.18 -4.50 -20.16
C LYS A 15 -3.55 -3.19 -20.87
N ARG A 16 -4.53 -3.21 -21.77
CA ARG A 16 -5.05 -2.01 -22.45
C ARG A 16 -5.63 -1.01 -21.44
N LYS A 17 -6.30 -1.48 -20.40
CA LYS A 17 -6.76 -0.66 -19.24
C LYS A 17 -5.61 -0.26 -18.30
N ASN A 18 -4.37 -0.44 -18.74
CA ASN A 18 -3.16 -0.08 -17.98
C ASN A 18 -3.12 -0.67 -16.57
N CYS A 19 -3.63 -1.92 -16.34
CA CYS A 19 -3.58 -2.61 -15.05
C CYS A 19 -2.15 -3.02 -14.63
N SER A 20 -1.78 -2.88 -13.33
CA SER A 20 -0.41 -3.15 -12.86
C SER A 20 -0.01 -4.61 -13.07
N LYS A 21 1.30 -4.87 -13.23
CA LYS A 21 1.82 -6.24 -13.29
C LYS A 21 1.36 -7.09 -12.10
N HIS A 22 1.24 -6.48 -10.92
CA HIS A 22 0.74 -7.15 -9.72
C HIS A 22 -0.75 -7.48 -9.82
N THR A 23 -1.58 -6.54 -10.26
CA THR A 23 -3.01 -6.74 -10.51
C THR A 23 -3.21 -7.87 -11.53
N LEU A 24 -2.51 -7.81 -12.68
CA LEU A 24 -2.58 -8.86 -13.69
C LEU A 24 -2.23 -10.24 -13.13
N ARG A 25 -1.13 -10.34 -12.35
CA ARG A 25 -0.73 -11.61 -11.74
C ARG A 25 -1.80 -12.16 -10.81
N ASN A 26 -2.37 -11.31 -9.96
CA ASN A 26 -3.39 -11.73 -9.00
C ASN A 26 -4.66 -12.20 -9.72
N TYR A 27 -5.14 -11.46 -10.73
CA TYR A 27 -6.30 -11.84 -11.50
C TYR A 27 -6.09 -13.18 -12.23
N MET A 28 -4.96 -13.34 -12.92
CA MET A 28 -4.64 -14.58 -13.64
C MET A 28 -4.48 -15.76 -12.66
N SER A 29 -3.85 -15.58 -11.51
CA SER A 29 -3.71 -16.62 -10.49
C SER A 29 -5.07 -17.04 -9.91
N THR A 30 -5.96 -16.08 -9.65
CA THR A 30 -7.31 -16.33 -9.16
C THR A 30 -8.14 -17.12 -10.22
N LEU A 31 -8.14 -16.64 -11.45
CA LEU A 31 -8.90 -17.30 -12.53
C LEU A 31 -8.40 -18.72 -12.76
N LYS A 32 -7.09 -18.94 -12.75
CA LYS A 32 -6.55 -20.30 -12.86
C LYS A 32 -7.08 -21.23 -11.76
N GLN A 33 -7.07 -20.75 -10.50
CA GLN A 33 -7.58 -21.57 -9.37
C GLN A 33 -9.08 -21.81 -9.47
N PHE A 34 -9.85 -20.81 -9.90
CA PHE A 34 -11.28 -20.91 -10.07
C PHE A 34 -11.64 -21.94 -11.14
N VAL A 35 -11.03 -21.84 -12.32
CA VAL A 35 -11.26 -22.74 -13.44
C VAL A 35 -10.93 -24.19 -13.09
N LEU A 36 -9.78 -24.42 -12.41
CA LEU A 36 -9.38 -25.75 -11.96
C LEU A 36 -10.32 -26.35 -10.90
N CYS A 37 -11.04 -25.51 -10.15
CA CYS A 37 -11.97 -25.97 -9.12
C CYS A 37 -13.36 -26.27 -9.69
N VAL A 38 -13.80 -25.48 -10.66
CA VAL A 38 -15.16 -25.58 -11.22
C VAL A 38 -15.23 -26.63 -12.32
N ASP A 39 -14.15 -26.78 -13.10
CA ASP A 39 -13.93 -27.81 -14.14
C ASP A 39 -15.10 -28.02 -15.11
N VAL A 40 -15.72 -26.91 -15.54
CA VAL A 40 -16.78 -26.89 -16.55
C VAL A 40 -16.54 -25.75 -17.54
N PRO A 41 -17.14 -25.79 -18.75
CA PRO A 41 -17.11 -24.68 -19.70
C PRO A 41 -17.62 -23.38 -19.07
N ILE A 42 -17.10 -22.24 -19.53
CA ILE A 42 -17.40 -20.90 -18.97
C ILE A 42 -18.90 -20.61 -18.96
N GLU A 43 -19.58 -21.07 -19.99
CA GLU A 43 -21.02 -20.93 -20.24
C GLU A 43 -21.88 -21.63 -19.19
N GLN A 44 -21.37 -22.73 -18.66
CA GLN A 44 -22.08 -23.58 -17.71
C GLN A 44 -21.84 -23.23 -16.25
N VAL A 45 -20.96 -22.23 -15.99
CA VAL A 45 -20.66 -21.79 -14.62
C VAL A 45 -21.88 -21.12 -14.02
N THR A 46 -22.41 -21.72 -12.97
CA THR A 46 -23.58 -21.23 -12.24
C THR A 46 -23.18 -20.50 -10.97
N HIS A 47 -24.11 -19.74 -10.39
CA HIS A 47 -23.91 -19.11 -9.10
C HIS A 47 -23.68 -20.14 -7.95
N LYS A 48 -24.26 -21.34 -8.05
CA LYS A 48 -24.03 -22.42 -7.07
C LYS A 48 -22.56 -22.89 -7.08
N MET A 49 -21.92 -22.96 -8.25
CA MET A 49 -20.51 -23.31 -8.38
C MET A 49 -19.60 -22.23 -7.80
N VAL A 50 -19.97 -20.94 -7.91
CA VAL A 50 -19.24 -19.86 -7.23
C VAL A 50 -19.35 -19.98 -5.71
N LEU A 51 -20.52 -20.35 -5.19
CA LEU A 51 -20.69 -20.60 -3.74
C LEU A 51 -19.86 -21.80 -3.29
N SER A 52 -19.89 -22.91 -4.01
CA SER A 52 -19.03 -24.07 -3.72
C SER A 52 -17.54 -23.73 -3.75
N PHE A 53 -17.12 -22.88 -4.69
CA PHE A 53 -15.74 -22.35 -4.69
C PHE A 53 -15.44 -21.49 -3.47
N MET A 54 -16.41 -20.68 -3.02
CA MET A 54 -16.24 -19.90 -1.77
C MET A 54 -16.09 -20.81 -0.56
N ASP A 55 -16.90 -21.87 -0.47
CA ASP A 55 -16.83 -22.87 0.61
C ASP A 55 -15.46 -23.54 0.61
N HIS A 56 -14.96 -23.96 -0.55
CA HIS A 56 -13.60 -24.48 -0.69
C HIS A 56 -12.49 -23.50 -0.22
N LEU A 57 -12.66 -22.18 -0.46
CA LEU A 57 -11.73 -21.18 0.03
C LEU A 57 -11.85 -20.97 1.55
N LEU A 58 -13.05 -21.11 2.12
CA LEU A 58 -13.29 -21.08 3.56
C LEU A 58 -12.68 -22.29 4.25
N ASP A 59 -12.83 -23.49 3.69
CA ASP A 59 -12.20 -24.74 4.19
C ASP A 59 -10.68 -24.64 4.21
N LYS A 60 -10.10 -23.93 3.24
CA LYS A 60 -8.67 -23.54 3.23
C LYS A 60 -8.32 -22.46 4.26
N ARG A 61 -9.26 -22.05 5.10
CA ARG A 61 -9.09 -21.02 6.14
C ARG A 61 -8.58 -19.68 5.61
N LEU A 62 -8.95 -19.31 4.38
CA LEU A 62 -8.60 -18.02 3.84
C LEU A 62 -9.41 -16.91 4.51
N LYS A 63 -8.76 -15.76 4.71
CA LYS A 63 -9.43 -14.60 5.33
C LYS A 63 -10.52 -14.05 4.40
N PRO A 64 -11.68 -13.59 4.94
CA PRO A 64 -12.78 -13.03 4.15
C PRO A 64 -12.35 -11.96 3.13
N LYS A 65 -11.41 -11.10 3.51
CA LYS A 65 -10.82 -10.11 2.59
C LYS A 65 -10.15 -10.77 1.38
N THR A 66 -9.47 -11.88 1.56
CA THR A 66 -8.81 -12.62 0.47
C THR A 66 -9.86 -13.25 -0.44
N ILE A 67 -10.89 -13.88 0.12
CA ILE A 67 -12.00 -14.47 -0.63
C ILE A 67 -12.71 -13.38 -1.47
N ASN A 68 -12.95 -12.20 -0.89
CA ASN A 68 -13.50 -11.07 -1.64
C ASN A 68 -12.61 -10.60 -2.81
N CYS A 69 -11.28 -10.72 -2.69
CA CYS A 69 -10.37 -10.47 -3.82
C CYS A 69 -10.55 -11.50 -4.93
N TYR A 70 -10.76 -12.77 -4.59
CA TYR A 70 -11.09 -13.83 -5.56
C TYR A 70 -12.39 -13.50 -6.28
N LEU A 71 -13.45 -13.22 -5.53
CA LEU A 71 -14.77 -12.87 -6.10
C LEU A 71 -14.69 -11.65 -7.03
N ASN A 72 -13.94 -10.61 -6.65
CA ASN A 72 -13.76 -9.43 -7.50
C ASN A 72 -13.03 -9.76 -8.81
N SER A 73 -12.05 -10.69 -8.78
CA SER A 73 -11.35 -11.11 -9.99
C SER A 73 -12.27 -11.91 -10.93
N ILE A 74 -13.09 -12.81 -10.37
CA ILE A 74 -14.08 -13.59 -11.14
C ILE A 74 -15.15 -12.65 -11.69
N ARG A 75 -15.67 -11.73 -10.88
CA ARG A 75 -16.65 -10.73 -11.30
C ARG A 75 -16.15 -9.93 -12.51
N GLY A 76 -14.96 -9.32 -12.38
CA GLY A 76 -14.40 -8.53 -13.47
C GLY A 76 -14.11 -9.34 -14.75
N PHE A 77 -13.89 -10.65 -14.65
CA PHE A 77 -13.75 -11.53 -15.80
C PHE A 77 -15.09 -11.76 -16.50
N TYR A 78 -16.15 -12.04 -15.76
CA TYR A 78 -17.48 -12.23 -16.35
C TYR A 78 -18.10 -10.93 -16.86
N GLU A 79 -17.85 -9.80 -16.18
CA GLU A 79 -18.20 -8.46 -16.71
C GLU A 79 -17.54 -8.25 -18.09
N TYR A 80 -16.25 -8.56 -18.22
CA TYR A 80 -15.53 -8.47 -19.49
C TYR A 80 -16.14 -9.40 -20.58
N LEU A 81 -16.45 -10.66 -20.25
CA LEU A 81 -17.03 -11.59 -21.20
C LEU A 81 -18.39 -11.09 -21.72
N ILE A 82 -19.23 -10.57 -20.84
CA ILE A 82 -20.59 -10.12 -21.17
C ILE A 82 -20.54 -8.78 -21.92
N GLU A 83 -19.78 -7.81 -21.45
CA GLU A 83 -19.80 -6.44 -21.96
C GLU A 83 -18.92 -6.24 -23.19
N GLU A 84 -17.72 -6.82 -23.21
CA GLU A 84 -16.75 -6.58 -24.27
C GLU A 84 -16.74 -7.69 -25.34
N GLU A 85 -16.90 -8.95 -24.94
CA GLU A 85 -16.91 -10.10 -25.87
C GLU A 85 -18.33 -10.48 -26.28
N GLN A 86 -19.38 -9.86 -25.72
CA GLN A 86 -20.79 -10.14 -25.95
C GLN A 86 -21.12 -11.66 -25.83
N PHE A 87 -20.42 -12.33 -24.94
CA PHE A 87 -20.50 -13.75 -24.77
C PHE A 87 -21.82 -14.13 -24.08
N PRO A 88 -22.62 -15.10 -24.64
CA PRO A 88 -23.95 -15.43 -24.14
C PRO A 88 -23.90 -16.25 -22.87
N THR A 89 -23.57 -15.58 -21.74
CA THR A 89 -23.54 -16.19 -20.40
C THR A 89 -24.19 -15.30 -19.38
N SER A 90 -24.72 -15.88 -18.31
CA SER A 90 -25.22 -15.13 -17.18
C SER A 90 -24.08 -14.85 -16.20
N HIS A 91 -24.16 -13.72 -15.49
CA HIS A 91 -23.13 -13.35 -14.51
C HIS A 91 -23.21 -14.24 -13.26
N PRO A 92 -22.25 -15.15 -12.99
CA PRO A 92 -22.38 -16.12 -11.89
C PRO A 92 -22.14 -15.53 -10.50
N VAL A 93 -21.46 -14.37 -10.38
CA VAL A 93 -21.20 -13.71 -9.10
C VAL A 93 -22.31 -12.72 -8.80
N LYS A 94 -23.31 -13.11 -8.00
CA LYS A 94 -24.42 -12.24 -7.61
C LYS A 94 -23.99 -11.09 -6.72
N ARG A 95 -24.76 -9.98 -6.74
CA ARG A 95 -24.63 -8.90 -5.76
C ARG A 95 -24.87 -9.49 -4.37
N GLY A 96 -24.04 -9.11 -3.39
CA GLY A 96 -24.18 -9.59 -2.01
C GLY A 96 -23.28 -10.78 -1.62
N TYR A 97 -22.60 -11.44 -2.55
CA TYR A 97 -21.67 -12.55 -2.23
C TYR A 97 -20.42 -12.12 -1.47
N SER A 98 -20.15 -10.82 -1.35
CA SER A 98 -19.02 -10.32 -0.59
C SER A 98 -19.17 -10.63 0.89
N LEU A 99 -18.18 -11.31 1.47
CA LEU A 99 -18.14 -11.62 2.89
C LEU A 99 -17.93 -10.34 3.72
N ARG A 100 -18.68 -10.20 4.79
CA ARG A 100 -18.46 -9.14 5.77
C ARG A 100 -17.18 -9.41 6.55
N PHE A 101 -16.39 -8.39 6.80
CA PHE A 101 -15.19 -8.49 7.64
C PHE A 101 -14.94 -7.17 8.35
N SER A 102 -14.41 -7.26 9.56
CA SER A 102 -13.95 -6.10 10.30
C SER A 102 -12.76 -5.46 9.56
N ARG A 103 -12.76 -4.14 9.45
CA ARG A 103 -11.62 -3.39 8.93
C ARG A 103 -10.81 -2.88 10.12
N PRO A 104 -9.75 -3.58 10.53
CA PRO A 104 -8.95 -3.14 11.67
C PRO A 104 -8.39 -1.74 11.39
N LEU A 105 -8.22 -0.99 12.46
CA LEU A 105 -7.58 0.32 12.40
C LEU A 105 -6.16 0.20 11.84
N PRO A 106 -5.65 1.21 11.14
CA PRO A 106 -4.27 1.23 10.69
C PRO A 106 -3.32 1.05 11.88
N ARG A 107 -2.42 0.07 11.79
CA ARG A 107 -1.37 -0.09 12.80
C ARG A 107 -0.27 0.92 12.52
N TYR A 108 0.15 1.64 13.54
CA TYR A 108 1.26 2.58 13.51
C TYR A 108 2.22 2.30 14.67
N LEU A 109 3.42 2.84 14.61
CA LEU A 109 4.39 2.78 15.71
C LEU A 109 4.03 3.85 16.74
N ARG A 110 4.09 3.49 18.01
CA ARG A 110 4.01 4.45 19.11
C ARG A 110 5.25 5.34 19.10
N ASP A 111 5.15 6.51 19.67
CA ASP A 111 6.26 7.47 19.66
C ASP A 111 7.52 6.93 20.37
N GLU A 112 7.35 6.12 21.44
CA GLU A 112 8.44 5.42 22.11
C GLU A 112 9.11 4.31 21.30
N ASP A 113 8.37 3.67 20.36
CA ASP A 113 8.89 2.60 19.53
C ASP A 113 9.71 3.10 18.32
N VAL A 114 9.50 4.37 17.93
CA VAL A 114 10.27 4.97 16.83
C VAL A 114 11.77 5.03 17.15
N PRO A 115 12.22 5.62 18.28
CA PRO A 115 13.63 5.58 18.68
C PRO A 115 14.18 4.17 18.82
N ARG A 116 13.41 3.24 19.41
CA ARG A 116 13.81 1.83 19.58
C ARG A 116 14.14 1.18 18.25
N LEU A 117 13.30 1.40 17.23
CA LEU A 117 13.55 0.89 15.87
C LEU A 117 14.78 1.54 15.26
N PHE A 118 14.87 2.87 15.30
CA PHE A 118 15.94 3.60 14.61
C PHE A 118 17.32 3.43 15.27
N ASN A 119 17.40 3.17 16.57
CA ASN A 119 18.68 2.96 17.27
C ASN A 119 19.39 1.67 16.85
N VAL A 120 18.65 0.63 16.43
CA VAL A 120 19.24 -0.63 15.95
C VAL A 120 19.66 -0.59 14.48
N ILE A 121 19.32 0.46 13.72
CA ILE A 121 19.62 0.56 12.30
C ILE A 121 21.04 1.12 12.12
N SER A 122 21.99 0.25 11.83
CA SER A 122 23.40 0.61 11.64
C SER A 122 23.75 1.10 10.24
N SER A 123 23.05 0.63 9.19
CA SER A 123 23.30 1.03 7.80
C SER A 123 22.75 2.42 7.50
N LYS A 124 23.61 3.34 7.01
CA LYS A 124 23.22 4.70 6.58
C LYS A 124 22.14 4.65 5.50
N ARG A 125 22.23 3.71 4.56
CA ARG A 125 21.24 3.48 3.51
C ARG A 125 19.88 3.10 4.10
N ASP A 126 19.86 2.08 4.95
CA ASP A 126 18.62 1.54 5.49
C ASP A 126 17.94 2.59 6.38
N ARG A 127 18.74 3.31 7.16
CA ARG A 127 18.26 4.44 7.98
C ARG A 127 17.64 5.54 7.12
N ALA A 128 18.26 5.91 6.00
CA ALA A 128 17.71 6.89 5.07
C ALA A 128 16.41 6.41 4.41
N MET A 129 16.37 5.15 3.93
CA MET A 129 15.14 4.59 3.34
C MET A 129 13.96 4.65 4.32
N PHE A 130 14.16 4.22 5.56
CA PHE A 130 13.10 4.17 6.55
C PHE A 130 12.71 5.55 7.07
N MET A 131 13.68 6.47 7.17
CA MET A 131 13.40 7.86 7.52
C MET A 131 12.52 8.55 6.48
N LEU A 132 12.76 8.34 5.19
CA LEU A 132 11.89 8.86 4.13
C LEU A 132 10.47 8.28 4.20
N MET A 133 10.32 7.01 4.58
CA MET A 133 8.99 6.43 4.80
C MET A 133 8.29 7.04 6.02
N LEU A 134 9.05 7.32 7.09
CA LEU A 134 8.52 7.85 8.35
C LEU A 134 8.22 9.34 8.29
N ARG A 135 9.07 10.16 7.64
CA ARG A 135 8.93 11.62 7.63
C ARG A 135 8.26 12.18 6.39
N CYS A 136 8.51 11.55 5.23
CA CYS A 136 7.92 11.99 3.96
C CYS A 136 6.73 11.11 3.52
N GLY A 137 6.41 10.06 4.26
CA GLY A 137 5.29 9.16 3.97
C GLY A 137 5.44 8.37 2.67
N LEU A 138 6.66 8.14 2.19
CA LEU A 138 6.89 7.40 0.95
C LEU A 138 6.46 5.93 1.08
N ARG A 139 5.87 5.39 0.02
CA ARG A 139 5.62 3.95 -0.10
C ARG A 139 6.95 3.22 -0.36
N VAL A 140 7.04 1.96 0.04
CA VAL A 140 8.26 1.15 -0.21
C VAL A 140 8.62 1.07 -1.71
N GLU A 141 7.63 1.05 -2.58
CA GLU A 141 7.85 1.07 -4.03
C GLU A 141 8.40 2.42 -4.50
N GLU A 142 7.92 3.53 -3.96
CA GLU A 142 8.39 4.88 -4.24
C GLU A 142 9.86 5.03 -3.82
N VAL A 143 10.20 4.58 -2.61
CA VAL A 143 11.59 4.57 -2.12
C VAL A 143 12.48 3.71 -3.03
N SER A 144 12.05 2.52 -3.42
CA SER A 144 12.81 1.65 -4.34
C SER A 144 13.01 2.29 -5.73
N LYS A 145 12.05 3.10 -6.17
CA LYS A 145 12.08 3.77 -7.48
C LYS A 145 12.66 5.18 -7.46
N LEU A 146 12.94 5.75 -6.30
CA LEU A 146 13.44 7.12 -6.17
C LEU A 146 14.72 7.32 -6.96
N THR A 147 14.77 8.37 -7.78
CA THR A 147 15.93 8.71 -8.63
C THR A 147 16.71 9.89 -8.07
N MET A 148 17.98 10.02 -8.47
CA MET A 148 18.79 11.19 -8.09
C MET A 148 18.20 12.50 -8.60
N ALA A 149 17.60 12.49 -9.80
CA ALA A 149 16.94 13.68 -10.38
C ALA A 149 15.65 14.07 -9.66
N ALA A 150 15.09 13.21 -8.81
CA ALA A 150 13.90 13.52 -8.00
C ALA A 150 14.22 14.21 -6.67
N LEU A 151 15.51 14.43 -6.38
CA LEU A 151 15.97 15.09 -5.15
C LEU A 151 16.22 16.58 -5.41
N ASP A 152 15.45 17.46 -4.79
CA ASP A 152 15.75 18.89 -4.72
C ASP A 152 16.22 19.20 -3.29
N LEU A 153 17.51 18.94 -3.04
CA LEU A 153 18.11 19.12 -1.73
C LEU A 153 18.17 20.59 -1.30
N PRO A 154 18.47 21.57 -2.18
CA PRO A 154 18.43 22.99 -1.80
C PRO A 154 17.08 23.44 -1.26
N ARG A 155 15.98 22.94 -1.82
CA ARG A 155 14.62 23.25 -1.35
C ARG A 155 14.08 22.26 -0.33
N SER A 156 14.87 21.26 0.09
CA SER A 156 14.44 20.17 0.97
C SER A 156 13.18 19.47 0.47
N GLN A 157 13.12 19.17 -0.81
CA GLN A 157 11.96 18.57 -1.49
C GLN A 157 12.33 17.28 -2.22
N LEU A 158 11.34 16.39 -2.36
CA LEU A 158 11.40 15.19 -3.18
C LEU A 158 10.22 15.16 -4.14
N PHE A 159 10.50 14.92 -5.40
CA PHE A 159 9.48 14.67 -6.41
C PHE A 159 9.13 13.18 -6.45
N VAL A 160 7.88 12.84 -6.21
CA VAL A 160 7.39 11.45 -6.27
C VAL A 160 6.60 11.29 -7.55
N TYR A 161 7.24 10.67 -8.53
CA TYR A 161 6.61 10.38 -9.81
C TYR A 161 5.89 9.04 -9.71
N GLU A 162 4.58 9.05 -9.87
CA GLU A 162 3.77 7.84 -9.88
C GLU A 162 3.22 7.58 -11.29
N GLY A 163 3.82 6.59 -11.95
CA GLY A 163 3.19 6.02 -13.12
C GLY A 163 1.95 5.24 -12.71
N LYS A 164 0.76 5.71 -13.03
CA LYS A 164 -0.51 5.00 -13.02
C LYS A 164 -1.62 5.61 -12.17
N GLY A 165 -2.29 6.62 -12.76
CA GLY A 165 -3.57 7.13 -12.23
C GLY A 165 -3.47 7.82 -10.86
N VAL A 166 -2.27 8.02 -10.34
CA VAL A 166 -1.98 8.81 -9.16
C VAL A 166 -1.19 10.04 -9.62
N LYS A 167 -1.57 11.21 -9.12
CA LYS A 167 -0.90 12.47 -9.43
C LYS A 167 0.52 12.43 -8.88
N ASP A 168 1.47 12.93 -9.66
CA ASP A 168 2.79 13.28 -9.16
C ASP A 168 2.63 14.23 -7.99
N ARG A 169 3.48 14.09 -6.97
CA ARG A 169 3.44 14.94 -5.80
C ARG A 169 4.82 15.34 -5.33
N VAL A 170 4.88 16.47 -4.65
CA VAL A 170 6.06 16.92 -3.91
C VAL A 170 5.87 16.54 -2.45
N VAL A 171 6.91 16.03 -1.82
CA VAL A 171 6.99 15.82 -0.38
C VAL A 171 8.21 16.53 0.17
N TYR A 172 8.15 16.90 1.45
CA TYR A 172 9.16 17.75 2.09
C TYR A 172 10.06 16.92 3.01
N LEU A 173 11.32 17.27 3.05
CA LEU A 173 12.31 16.68 3.95
C LEU A 173 12.33 17.48 5.26
N SER A 174 12.05 16.81 6.37
CA SER A 174 12.37 17.35 7.70
C SER A 174 13.90 17.41 7.91
N ASN A 175 14.37 18.22 8.83
CA ASN A 175 15.81 18.41 9.09
C ASN A 175 16.52 17.08 9.40
N ASP A 176 15.89 16.19 10.17
CA ASP A 176 16.42 14.85 10.47
C ASP A 176 16.50 13.96 9.24
N ALA A 177 15.45 13.93 8.41
CA ALA A 177 15.41 13.18 7.16
C ALA A 177 16.46 13.70 6.16
N TYR A 178 16.59 15.02 6.04
CA TYR A 178 17.59 15.66 5.19
C TYR A 178 19.02 15.26 5.59
N LYS A 179 19.36 15.43 6.88
CA LYS A 179 20.70 15.08 7.40
C LYS A 179 21.05 13.61 7.13
N ILE A 180 20.13 12.70 7.41
CA ILE A 180 20.31 11.26 7.21
C ILE A 180 20.44 10.92 5.73
N LEU A 181 19.62 11.52 4.86
CA LEU A 181 19.71 11.31 3.43
C LEU A 181 21.07 11.77 2.87
N VAL A 182 21.52 12.97 3.23
CA VAL A 182 22.84 13.50 2.82
C VAL A 182 23.98 12.62 3.33
N GLN A 183 23.94 12.13 4.56
CA GLN A 183 24.94 11.19 5.09
C GLN A 183 25.01 9.89 4.27
N TYR A 184 23.86 9.38 3.81
CA TYR A 184 23.84 8.24 2.92
C TYR A 184 24.38 8.59 1.53
N LEU A 185 23.98 9.71 0.94
CA LEU A 185 24.45 10.12 -0.39
C LEU A 185 25.97 10.26 -0.45
N LYS A 186 26.61 10.77 0.62
CA LYS A 186 28.08 10.81 0.74
C LYS A 186 28.72 9.42 0.81
N ALA A 187 28.02 8.44 1.37
CA ALA A 187 28.51 7.06 1.51
C ALA A 187 27.98 6.12 0.41
N ARG A 188 27.16 6.64 -0.50
CA ARG A 188 26.54 5.86 -1.57
C ARG A 188 27.59 5.24 -2.48
N PRO A 189 27.51 3.94 -2.82
CA PRO A 189 28.43 3.33 -3.75
C PRO A 189 28.45 4.05 -5.11
N SER A 190 29.63 4.24 -5.69
CA SER A 190 29.75 4.74 -7.05
C SER A 190 29.02 3.81 -8.01
N SER A 191 28.14 4.37 -8.84
CA SER A 191 27.33 3.59 -9.78
C SER A 191 26.71 4.51 -10.83
N ARG A 192 26.58 4.02 -12.06
CA ARG A 192 25.83 4.69 -13.14
C ARG A 192 24.30 4.60 -12.96
N ALA A 193 23.84 3.88 -11.94
CA ALA A 193 22.42 3.72 -11.66
C ALA A 193 21.78 5.05 -11.23
N LYS A 194 20.71 5.43 -11.92
CA LYS A 194 19.95 6.66 -11.63
C LYS A 194 19.16 6.60 -10.31
N ARG A 195 19.00 5.40 -9.71
CA ARG A 195 18.28 5.21 -8.43
C ARG A 195 19.10 5.70 -7.26
N VAL A 196 18.43 6.27 -6.26
CA VAL A 196 19.07 6.75 -5.03
C VAL A 196 19.63 5.57 -4.23
N PHE A 197 18.81 4.57 -3.93
CA PHE A 197 19.18 3.50 -3.03
C PHE A 197 19.73 2.28 -3.75
N LEU A 198 20.96 1.92 -3.39
CA LEU A 198 21.74 0.86 -4.02
C LEU A 198 22.07 -0.24 -3.02
N ILE A 199 22.35 -1.44 -3.53
CA ILE A 199 22.90 -2.56 -2.76
C ILE A 199 24.36 -2.24 -2.41
N GLU A 200 24.70 -2.29 -1.12
CA GLU A 200 26.04 -1.88 -0.63
C GLU A 200 27.08 -2.99 -0.63
N LYS A 201 26.65 -4.27 -0.54
CA LYS A 201 27.56 -5.43 -0.38
C LYS A 201 27.15 -6.59 -1.29
N GLY A 202 28.10 -7.49 -1.51
CA GLY A 202 27.89 -8.75 -2.24
C GLY A 202 27.86 -8.58 -3.76
N ARG A 203 27.51 -9.68 -4.47
CA ARG A 203 27.50 -9.81 -5.94
C ARG A 203 26.73 -8.70 -6.67
N PHE A 204 25.75 -8.11 -6.03
CA PHE A 204 24.87 -7.08 -6.63
C PHE A 204 25.19 -5.66 -6.15
N LYS A 205 26.37 -5.43 -5.52
CA LYS A 205 26.82 -4.10 -5.09
C LYS A 205 26.68 -3.09 -6.24
N GLY A 206 26.15 -1.90 -5.93
CA GLY A 206 25.93 -0.83 -6.90
C GLY A 206 24.67 -0.97 -7.76
N LYS A 207 23.95 -2.10 -7.71
CA LYS A 207 22.62 -2.24 -8.34
C LYS A 207 21.52 -1.67 -7.47
N PRO A 208 20.39 -1.16 -8.05
CA PRO A 208 19.26 -0.66 -7.30
C PRO A 208 18.64 -1.71 -6.37
N ILE A 209 18.36 -1.32 -5.12
CA ILE A 209 17.67 -2.19 -4.18
C ILE A 209 16.20 -2.34 -4.58
N GLN A 210 15.70 -3.57 -4.57
CA GLN A 210 14.31 -3.88 -4.90
C GLN A 210 13.41 -3.85 -3.66
N VAL A 211 12.10 -3.71 -3.87
CA VAL A 211 11.07 -3.67 -2.80
C VAL A 211 11.24 -4.80 -1.78
N ARG A 212 11.41 -6.04 -2.24
CA ARG A 212 11.62 -7.19 -1.34
C ARG A 212 12.88 -7.04 -0.48
N GLY A 213 13.95 -6.50 -1.04
CA GLY A 213 15.18 -6.23 -0.29
C GLY A 213 14.94 -5.21 0.83
N ILE A 214 14.21 -4.14 0.56
CA ILE A 214 13.84 -3.13 1.56
C ILE A 214 12.96 -3.74 2.65
N GLN A 215 11.95 -4.52 2.27
CA GLN A 215 11.06 -5.19 3.22
C GLN A 215 11.80 -6.19 4.12
N HIS A 216 12.73 -6.96 3.56
CA HIS A 216 13.56 -7.89 4.32
C HIS A 216 14.48 -7.15 5.31
N ARG A 217 15.06 -6.01 4.91
CA ARG A 217 15.84 -5.17 5.83
C ARG A 217 14.98 -4.62 6.97
N MET A 218 13.75 -4.17 6.69
CA MET A 218 12.81 -3.74 7.72
C MET A 218 12.49 -4.89 8.70
N GLN A 219 12.19 -6.07 8.18
CA GLN A 219 11.89 -7.24 9.01
C GLN A 219 13.06 -7.61 9.93
N HIS A 220 14.29 -7.57 9.42
CA HIS A 220 15.50 -7.81 10.19
C HIS A 220 15.65 -6.84 11.37
N TYR A 221 15.54 -5.52 11.12
CA TYR A 221 15.66 -4.53 12.20
C TYR A 221 14.47 -4.55 13.16
N ALA A 222 13.28 -4.84 12.66
CA ALA A 222 12.09 -5.03 13.51
C ALA A 222 12.32 -6.17 14.52
N GLN A 223 12.92 -7.26 14.06
CA GLN A 223 13.25 -8.42 14.88
C GLN A 223 14.27 -8.07 15.97
N ILE A 224 15.35 -7.34 15.62
CA ILE A 224 16.37 -6.88 16.57
C ILE A 224 15.76 -5.92 17.61
N ALA A 225 14.86 -5.03 17.20
CA ALA A 225 14.18 -4.09 18.09
C ALA A 225 13.10 -4.76 18.96
N GLY A 226 12.75 -6.03 18.74
CA GLY A 226 11.63 -6.69 19.41
C GLY A 226 10.27 -6.12 19.01
N LEU A 227 10.13 -5.58 17.78
CA LEU A 227 8.94 -4.90 17.30
C LEU A 227 8.29 -5.67 16.15
N LYS A 228 6.97 -5.58 16.05
CA LYS A 228 6.21 -6.07 14.88
C LYS A 228 5.88 -4.90 13.95
N VAL A 229 6.84 -4.53 13.09
CA VAL A 229 6.71 -3.38 12.19
C VAL A 229 7.00 -3.74 10.74
N SER A 230 6.31 -3.10 9.82
CA SER A 230 6.48 -3.19 8.37
C SER A 230 6.72 -1.81 7.76
N CYS A 231 7.30 -1.76 6.56
CA CYS A 231 7.50 -0.51 5.82
C CYS A 231 6.22 0.35 5.73
N HIS A 232 5.07 -0.28 5.57
CA HIS A 232 3.81 0.45 5.43
C HIS A 232 3.36 1.13 6.75
N GLN A 233 3.72 0.53 7.89
CA GLN A 233 3.43 1.11 9.20
C GLN A 233 4.20 2.40 9.47
N LEU A 234 5.43 2.58 8.93
CA LEU A 234 6.15 3.86 9.04
C LEU A 234 5.35 5.01 8.39
N ARG A 235 4.78 4.77 7.22
CA ARG A 235 3.92 5.74 6.55
C ARG A 235 2.61 5.98 7.34
N HIS A 236 2.04 4.96 7.96
CA HIS A 236 0.89 5.13 8.86
C HIS A 236 1.27 5.96 10.09
N THR A 237 2.46 5.73 10.64
CA THR A 237 2.98 6.50 11.78
C THR A 237 3.09 7.99 11.43
N MET A 238 3.67 8.33 10.28
CA MET A 238 3.72 9.72 9.79
C MET A 238 2.34 10.36 9.75
N ALA A 239 1.37 9.67 9.12
CA ALA A 239 0.02 10.21 9.00
C ALA A 239 -0.66 10.43 10.36
N THR A 240 -0.47 9.48 11.30
CA THR A 240 -1.02 9.60 12.65
C THR A 240 -0.33 10.70 13.45
N GLN A 241 1.01 10.81 13.36
CA GLN A 241 1.78 11.87 14.01
C GLN A 241 1.39 13.27 13.51
N LEU A 242 1.24 13.45 12.20
CA LEU A 242 0.78 14.72 11.61
C LEU A 242 -0.63 15.08 12.08
N LEU A 243 -1.54 14.09 12.10
CA LEU A 243 -2.91 14.30 12.58
C LEU A 243 -2.94 14.67 14.06
N ASN A 244 -2.11 14.02 14.89
CA ASN A 244 -1.96 14.34 16.31
C ASN A 244 -1.32 15.72 16.56
N ALA A 245 -0.56 16.22 15.59
CA ALA A 245 0.02 17.56 15.57
C ALA A 245 -0.88 18.60 14.87
N ASP A 246 -2.18 18.31 14.76
CA ASP A 246 -3.23 19.18 14.19
C ASP A 246 -3.05 19.55 12.72
N ALA A 247 -2.26 18.78 11.96
CA ALA A 247 -2.21 18.96 10.51
C ALA A 247 -3.59 18.65 9.88
N ASP A 248 -3.95 19.48 8.90
CA ASP A 248 -5.20 19.30 8.17
C ASP A 248 -5.23 17.96 7.40
N LEU A 249 -6.41 17.33 7.34
CA LEU A 249 -6.60 16.04 6.72
C LEU A 249 -6.33 16.07 5.20
N VAL A 250 -6.62 17.19 4.53
CA VAL A 250 -6.37 17.37 3.10
C VAL A 250 -4.86 17.46 2.86
N THR A 251 -4.13 18.20 3.69
CA THR A 251 -2.67 18.25 3.66
C THR A 251 -2.05 16.86 3.81
N ILE A 252 -2.53 16.06 4.78
CA ILE A 252 -2.07 14.67 4.96
C ILE A 252 -2.42 13.82 3.74
N GLN A 253 -3.59 13.99 3.14
CA GLN A 253 -4.01 13.30 1.93
C GLN A 253 -3.06 13.58 0.77
N ASP A 254 -2.72 14.85 0.54
CA ASP A 254 -1.84 15.29 -0.55
C ASP A 254 -0.42 14.76 -0.36
N LEU A 255 0.15 14.89 0.84
CA LEU A 255 1.47 14.33 1.16
C LEU A 255 1.53 12.82 0.95
N LEU A 256 0.47 12.12 1.30
CA LEU A 256 0.37 10.68 1.09
C LEU A 256 0.03 10.30 -0.36
N GLY A 257 -0.50 11.20 -1.17
CA GLY A 257 -1.00 10.89 -2.51
C GLY A 257 -2.16 9.89 -2.49
N HIS A 258 -3.14 10.11 -1.61
CA HIS A 258 -4.36 9.31 -1.58
C HIS A 258 -5.41 9.89 -2.51
N THR A 259 -5.82 9.14 -3.53
CA THR A 259 -6.86 9.55 -4.48
C THR A 259 -8.25 9.68 -3.85
N ARG A 260 -8.49 9.05 -2.71
CA ARG A 260 -9.77 9.06 -2.00
C ARG A 260 -9.57 9.49 -0.56
N ILE A 261 -10.27 10.53 -0.13
CA ILE A 261 -10.20 11.06 1.25
C ILE A 261 -10.57 10.00 2.31
N LYS A 262 -11.51 9.09 1.99
CA LYS A 262 -11.86 7.96 2.88
C LYS A 262 -10.66 7.12 3.31
N THR A 263 -9.58 7.11 2.53
CA THR A 263 -8.35 6.39 2.89
C THR A 263 -7.59 7.11 4.00
N THR A 264 -7.60 8.44 3.98
CA THR A 264 -6.96 9.29 5.00
C THR A 264 -7.83 9.43 6.24
N GLN A 265 -9.15 9.52 6.10
CA GLN A 265 -10.11 9.55 7.23
C GLN A 265 -9.97 8.37 8.19
N ARG A 266 -9.41 7.24 7.74
CA ARG A 266 -9.14 6.10 8.64
C ARG A 266 -8.14 6.43 9.75
N TYR A 267 -7.31 7.44 9.59
CA TYR A 267 -6.39 7.89 10.64
C TYR A 267 -7.12 8.65 11.74
N CYS A 268 -8.22 9.34 11.43
CA CYS A 268 -9.07 9.99 12.44
C CYS A 268 -9.64 8.98 13.46
N GLN A 269 -9.89 7.74 13.03
CA GLN A 269 -10.36 6.68 13.91
C GLN A 269 -9.27 6.14 14.87
N VAL A 270 -8.01 6.45 14.59
CA VAL A 270 -6.84 6.00 15.37
C VAL A 270 -6.34 7.09 16.31
N SER A 271 -6.59 8.35 15.95
CA SER A 271 -6.14 9.52 16.71
C SER A 271 -7.11 9.84 17.86
N ASN A 272 -7.05 9.05 18.93
CA ASN A 272 -7.80 9.37 20.15
C ASN A 272 -7.34 10.70 20.79
N LEU A 273 -6.07 11.08 20.62
CA LEU A 273 -5.51 12.33 21.18
C LEU A 273 -6.14 13.59 20.58
N LYS A 274 -6.37 13.60 19.25
CA LYS A 274 -7.05 14.74 18.61
C LYS A 274 -8.50 14.83 19.03
N VAL A 275 -9.22 13.71 19.02
CA VAL A 275 -10.62 13.66 19.45
C VAL A 275 -10.75 14.13 20.92
N GLN A 276 -9.88 13.66 21.78
CA GLN A 276 -9.86 14.08 23.19
C GLN A 276 -9.61 15.59 23.35
N ARG A 277 -8.61 16.13 22.67
CA ARG A 277 -8.30 17.58 22.71
C ARG A 277 -9.43 18.43 22.17
N ASP A 278 -9.99 18.05 21.00
CA ASP A 278 -11.07 18.79 20.37
C ASP A 278 -12.34 18.74 21.24
N TYR A 279 -12.62 17.60 21.91
CA TYR A 279 -13.69 17.48 22.88
C TYR A 279 -13.48 18.43 24.08
N HIS A 280 -12.32 18.38 24.73
CA HIS A 280 -12.04 19.25 25.88
C HIS A 280 -12.13 20.72 25.51
N LYS A 281 -11.54 21.12 24.39
CA LYS A 281 -11.62 22.49 23.89
C LYS A 281 -13.04 22.94 23.56
N ALA A 282 -13.86 22.05 23.05
CA ALA A 282 -15.26 22.33 22.73
C ALA A 282 -16.14 22.40 23.99
N ILE A 283 -15.97 21.44 24.91
CA ILE A 283 -16.78 21.37 26.14
C ILE A 283 -16.48 22.54 27.06
N GLU A 284 -15.22 22.99 27.19
CA GLU A 284 -14.87 24.19 27.94
C GLU A 284 -15.63 25.42 27.43
N ARG A 285 -15.72 25.60 26.10
CA ARG A 285 -16.49 26.70 25.50
C ARG A 285 -18.00 26.59 25.80
N VAL A 286 -18.52 25.36 25.83
CA VAL A 286 -19.93 25.13 26.20
C VAL A 286 -20.17 25.48 27.66
N MET A 287 -19.28 25.03 28.56
CA MET A 287 -19.39 25.31 30.00
C MET A 287 -19.30 26.82 30.28
N HIS A 288 -18.36 27.54 29.65
CA HIS A 288 -18.29 28.99 29.78
C HIS A 288 -19.52 29.75 29.27
N ARG A 289 -20.24 29.22 28.27
CA ARG A 289 -21.50 29.82 27.81
C ARG A 289 -22.66 29.59 28.75
N HIS A 290 -22.63 28.56 29.57
CA HIS A 290 -23.66 28.19 30.50
C HIS A 290 -23.38 28.62 31.94
N GLY A 291 -22.27 29.34 32.20
CA GLY A 291 -21.91 29.86 33.51
C GLY A 291 -21.58 28.77 34.54
N LEU A 292 -21.17 27.58 34.06
CA LEU A 292 -20.71 26.45 34.89
C LEU A 292 -19.19 26.47 35.02
#